data_8fc5b517bae69364af2374815eda8071
#
_entry.id   8fc5b517bae69364af2374815eda8071
#
_cell.length_a   1.000
_cell.length_b   1.000
_cell.length_c   1.000
_cell.angle_alpha   90.00
_cell.angle_beta   90.00
_cell.angle_gamma   90.00
#
_symmetry.space_group_name_H-M   'P 1'
#
loop_
_entity.id
_entity.type
_entity.pdbx_description
1 polymer ?
#
loop_
_entity_poly.entity_id
_entity_poly.type
_entity_poly.pdbx_seq_one_letter_code
_entity_poly.pdbx_strand_id
1 'polypeptide(L)'
;MDLFYRKSGPARLEDHDQVYQKPRTRGIISRPLSLVVIIVLALGVLLTLLNIYELHKMREDYAAHLIPTMEAKEGKYATKQPIVWIEGKNKHSGYLKHIFAVFDRIGYAIGDAESDWDVLWSHEYPFESLSKKISTAKPHQKINHFPGSGYITNKVYLATTNTSFIPKAFKIPSETKKFLAYTKKHPNKMWVQKKNTHRGVKIKKTNELDLGSTGSFVQQYIDKPLLIDGRKFDIGIYAVITSIDPLRVYIVDDEALYRFCTKNYHPFDPYDTKKYVVDDDYIPVWQMPSLMKYYTDLGYSFKETFSMYLKSKGLDYEKMWMDMRETVATVAVQKEHNFINILKKYRSSR
;
A
#
# COMPACT_ATOMS: atom_id res chain seq x y z
N MET A 1 -10.55 37.96 33.31
CA MET A 1 -9.95 39.17 33.86
C MET A 1 -9.74 40.09 32.68
N ASP A 2 -10.77 40.79 32.39
CA ASP A 2 -11.01 42.26 32.48
C ASP A 2 -10.37 43.02 31.30
N LEU A 3 -11.21 43.40 30.35
CA LEU A 3 -11.93 44.70 30.25
C LEU A 3 -11.02 45.89 29.98
N PHE A 4 -11.19 46.56 28.85
CA PHE A 4 -11.54 47.97 28.89
C PHE A 4 -12.19 48.48 27.58
N TYR A 5 -13.41 48.85 27.73
CA TYR A 5 -14.26 49.71 26.88
C TYR A 5 -13.73 51.15 26.88
N ARG A 6 -13.85 51.87 25.75
CA ARG A 6 -14.11 53.31 25.78
C ARG A 6 -14.96 53.76 24.60
N LYS A 7 -16.14 54.22 24.94
CA LYS A 7 -17.05 55.03 24.13
C LYS A 7 -16.58 56.48 24.11
N SER A 8 -16.79 57.18 23.02
CA SER A 8 -17.16 58.60 23.00
C SER A 8 -17.93 58.90 21.71
N GLY A 9 -19.15 59.39 21.89
CA GLY A 9 -20.05 59.90 20.86
C GLY A 9 -19.91 61.43 20.74
N PRO A 10 -20.93 62.15 20.27
CA PRO A 10 -20.97 62.64 18.88
C PRO A 10 -20.79 64.16 18.81
N ALA A 11 -20.35 64.66 17.64
CA ALA A 11 -20.47 66.09 17.30
C ALA A 11 -21.27 66.25 16.00
N ARG A 12 -22.31 67.01 16.14
CA ARG A 12 -23.25 67.52 15.13
C ARG A 12 -22.66 68.85 14.59
N LEU A 13 -22.73 69.06 13.27
CA LEU A 13 -22.87 70.37 12.63
C LEU A 13 -23.04 70.17 11.10
N GLU A 14 -24.22 70.51 10.65
CA GLU A 14 -24.68 71.49 9.71
C GLU A 14 -24.43 71.30 8.21
N ASP A 15 -25.56 71.14 7.56
CA ASP A 15 -26.04 71.54 6.24
C ASP A 15 -25.06 72.29 5.33
N HIS A 16 -24.86 71.73 4.15
CA HIS A 16 -24.89 72.42 2.90
C HIS A 16 -25.35 71.51 1.76
N ASP A 17 -26.55 71.77 1.29
CA ASP A 17 -27.13 71.26 0.05
C ASP A 17 -26.20 71.54 -1.14
N GLN A 18 -25.66 70.47 -1.73
CA GLN A 18 -25.30 70.52 -3.15
C GLN A 18 -25.78 69.21 -3.80
N VAL A 19 -26.79 69.41 -4.62
CA VAL A 19 -27.35 68.40 -5.52
C VAL A 19 -26.31 68.02 -6.55
N TYR A 20 -25.63 66.88 -6.32
CA TYR A 20 -24.80 66.21 -7.32
C TYR A 20 -25.64 65.16 -8.03
N GLN A 21 -26.10 65.46 -9.24
CA GLN A 21 -26.69 64.51 -10.16
C GLN A 21 -25.61 63.57 -10.62
N LYS A 22 -25.70 62.30 -10.20
CA LYS A 22 -24.93 61.15 -10.74
C LYS A 22 -25.33 60.94 -12.21
N PRO A 23 -24.37 60.95 -13.16
CA PRO A 23 -24.68 60.52 -14.51
C PRO A 23 -25.02 59.02 -14.51
N ARG A 24 -26.25 58.70 -14.95
CA ARG A 24 -26.62 57.30 -15.27
C ARG A 24 -25.82 56.88 -16.51
N THR A 25 -24.71 56.20 -16.33
CA THR A 25 -24.10 55.44 -17.41
C THR A 25 -24.98 54.23 -17.67
N ARG A 26 -25.91 54.32 -18.56
CA ARG A 26 -26.52 53.21 -19.26
C ARG A 26 -25.37 52.54 -20.05
N GLY A 27 -24.86 51.42 -19.55
CA GLY A 27 -24.01 50.55 -20.34
C GLY A 27 -24.83 50.02 -21.51
N ILE A 28 -24.65 50.61 -22.66
CA ILE A 28 -25.18 50.10 -23.94
C ILE A 28 -24.26 48.93 -24.29
N ILE A 29 -24.57 47.76 -23.74
CA ILE A 29 -24.06 46.50 -24.30
C ILE A 29 -24.77 46.40 -25.65
N SER A 30 -24.03 46.61 -26.73
CA SER A 30 -24.58 46.57 -28.08
C SER A 30 -25.21 45.19 -28.30
N ARG A 31 -26.45 45.14 -28.81
CA ARG A 31 -27.19 43.89 -29.10
C ARG A 31 -26.36 42.80 -29.81
N PRO A 32 -25.43 43.15 -30.74
CA PRO A 32 -24.56 42.13 -31.34
C PRO A 32 -23.56 41.49 -30.36
N LEU A 33 -23.09 42.22 -29.34
CA LEU A 33 -22.13 41.66 -28.36
C LEU A 33 -22.80 40.66 -27.41
N SER A 34 -24.05 40.92 -26.99
CA SER A 34 -24.82 39.97 -26.18
C SER A 34 -25.18 38.70 -26.96
N LEU A 35 -25.44 38.82 -28.26
CA LEU A 35 -25.70 37.65 -29.12
C LEU A 35 -24.44 36.76 -29.28
N VAL A 36 -23.28 37.38 -29.47
CA VAL A 36 -22.00 36.65 -29.54
C VAL A 36 -21.70 35.93 -28.22
N VAL A 37 -21.91 36.57 -27.07
CA VAL A 37 -21.72 35.92 -25.75
C VAL A 37 -22.67 34.73 -25.59
N ILE A 38 -23.94 34.87 -25.98
CA ILE A 38 -24.91 33.75 -25.91
C ILE A 38 -24.48 32.58 -26.81
N ILE A 39 -24.02 32.87 -28.02
CA ILE A 39 -23.52 31.81 -28.94
C ILE A 39 -22.30 31.11 -28.38
N VAL A 40 -21.34 31.85 -27.82
CA VAL A 40 -20.14 31.24 -27.20
C VAL A 40 -20.50 30.36 -26.00
N LEU A 41 -21.43 30.82 -25.16
CA LEU A 41 -21.92 30.04 -24.03
C LEU A 41 -22.67 28.77 -24.49
N ALA A 42 -23.52 28.90 -25.51
CA ALA A 42 -24.24 27.74 -26.08
C ALA A 42 -23.29 26.72 -26.71
N LEU A 43 -22.25 27.19 -27.43
CA LEU A 43 -21.20 26.28 -27.95
C LEU A 43 -20.39 25.62 -26.82
N GLY A 44 -20.07 26.33 -25.75
CA GLY A 44 -19.41 25.79 -24.59
C GLY A 44 -20.23 24.66 -23.91
N VAL A 45 -21.52 24.93 -23.74
CA VAL A 45 -22.46 23.91 -23.20
C VAL A 45 -22.55 22.69 -24.14
N LEU A 46 -22.67 22.92 -25.44
CA LEU A 46 -22.74 21.83 -26.44
C LEU A 46 -21.46 20.99 -26.43
N LEU A 47 -20.29 21.60 -26.41
CA LEU A 47 -19.01 20.90 -26.32
C LEU A 47 -18.89 20.09 -25.01
N THR A 48 -19.38 20.64 -23.90
CA THR A 48 -19.39 19.93 -22.62
C THR A 48 -20.30 18.71 -22.66
N LEU A 49 -21.49 18.84 -23.27
CA LEU A 49 -22.40 17.72 -23.43
C LEU A 49 -21.85 16.64 -24.37
N LEU A 50 -21.18 17.03 -25.46
CA LEU A 50 -20.49 16.09 -26.35
C LEU A 50 -19.36 15.34 -25.63
N ASN A 51 -18.55 16.02 -24.84
CA ASN A 51 -17.50 15.39 -24.02
C ASN A 51 -18.08 14.42 -22.99
N ILE A 52 -19.18 14.79 -22.32
CA ILE A 52 -19.88 13.89 -21.39
C ILE A 52 -20.42 12.66 -22.13
N TYR A 53 -21.00 12.86 -23.31
CA TYR A 53 -21.49 11.74 -24.13
C TYR A 53 -20.35 10.80 -24.57
N GLU A 54 -19.22 11.36 -25.04
CA GLU A 54 -18.06 10.56 -25.41
C GLU A 54 -17.47 9.80 -24.21
N LEU A 55 -17.37 10.44 -23.05
CA LEU A 55 -16.92 9.80 -21.81
C LEU A 55 -17.88 8.66 -21.39
N HIS A 56 -19.19 8.87 -21.55
CA HIS A 56 -20.17 7.82 -21.25
C HIS A 56 -20.04 6.63 -22.23
N LYS A 57 -19.89 6.94 -23.52
CA LYS A 57 -19.66 5.92 -24.55
C LYS A 57 -18.35 5.15 -24.32
N MET A 58 -17.24 5.86 -24.04
CA MET A 58 -15.97 5.23 -23.70
C MET A 58 -16.09 4.33 -22.46
N ARG A 59 -16.87 4.75 -21.46
CA ARG A 59 -17.14 3.93 -20.27
C ARG A 59 -17.94 2.68 -20.58
N GLU A 60 -18.93 2.77 -21.47
CA GLU A 60 -19.70 1.62 -21.94
C GLU A 60 -18.84 0.67 -22.79
N ASP A 61 -18.05 1.21 -23.71
CA ASP A 61 -17.10 0.43 -24.53
C ASP A 61 -16.03 -0.24 -23.65
N TYR A 62 -15.51 0.48 -22.64
CA TYR A 62 -14.56 -0.08 -21.68
C TYR A 62 -15.20 -1.18 -20.82
N ALA A 63 -16.44 -0.99 -20.39
CA ALA A 63 -17.20 -2.02 -19.67
C ALA A 63 -17.50 -3.23 -20.57
N ALA A 64 -17.79 -3.02 -21.85
CA ALA A 64 -18.02 -4.09 -22.83
C ALA A 64 -16.73 -4.86 -23.17
N HIS A 65 -15.55 -4.20 -23.14
CA HIS A 65 -14.26 -4.86 -23.38
C HIS A 65 -13.68 -5.51 -22.12
N LEU A 66 -14.06 -5.06 -20.91
CA LEU A 66 -13.64 -5.68 -19.63
C LEU A 66 -14.51 -6.86 -19.22
N ILE A 67 -15.72 -6.96 -19.78
CA ILE A 67 -16.52 -8.18 -19.73
C ILE A 67 -16.30 -8.83 -21.11
N PRO A 68 -15.45 -9.88 -21.25
CA PRO A 68 -15.60 -10.74 -22.40
C PRO A 68 -17.05 -11.19 -22.34
N THR A 69 -17.86 -10.76 -23.27
CA THR A 69 -19.10 -11.43 -23.59
C THR A 69 -18.68 -12.85 -23.91
N MET A 70 -18.58 -13.68 -22.89
CA MET A 70 -18.91 -15.07 -23.05
C MET A 70 -20.37 -15.02 -23.49
N GLU A 71 -20.59 -14.93 -24.82
CA GLU A 71 -21.78 -15.49 -25.39
C GLU A 71 -21.84 -16.87 -24.76
N ALA A 72 -22.66 -16.96 -23.72
CA ALA A 72 -23.10 -18.21 -23.19
C ALA A 72 -23.72 -18.90 -24.38
N LYS A 73 -22.96 -19.76 -25.07
CA LYS A 73 -23.57 -20.90 -25.71
C LYS A 73 -24.49 -21.46 -24.64
N GLU A 74 -25.77 -21.30 -24.79
CA GLU A 74 -26.81 -21.95 -24.03
C GLU A 74 -26.61 -23.47 -24.14
N GLY A 75 -25.63 -23.95 -23.45
CA GLY A 75 -25.32 -25.34 -23.16
C GLY A 75 -25.57 -25.54 -21.69
N LYS A 76 -26.68 -26.10 -21.33
CA LYS A 76 -27.13 -26.91 -20.18
C LYS A 76 -26.26 -27.05 -18.92
N TYR A 77 -25.39 -26.09 -18.58
CA TYR A 77 -24.72 -26.00 -17.30
C TYR A 77 -25.07 -24.64 -16.67
N ALA A 78 -26.12 -24.66 -15.86
CA ALA A 78 -26.29 -23.58 -14.90
C ALA A 78 -24.99 -23.55 -14.07
N THR A 79 -24.07 -22.64 -14.38
CA THR A 79 -22.84 -22.47 -13.63
C THR A 79 -23.24 -21.95 -12.26
N LYS A 80 -23.16 -22.83 -11.27
CA LYS A 80 -23.39 -22.48 -9.86
C LYS A 80 -22.47 -21.32 -9.54
N GLN A 81 -23.03 -20.22 -9.04
CA GLN A 81 -22.24 -19.07 -8.61
C GLN A 81 -21.17 -19.54 -7.60
N PRO A 82 -19.88 -19.20 -7.80
CA PRO A 82 -18.84 -19.64 -6.89
C PRO A 82 -19.02 -18.98 -5.51
N ILE A 83 -18.65 -19.72 -4.47
CA ILE A 83 -18.84 -19.30 -3.08
C ILE A 83 -17.49 -19.03 -2.42
N VAL A 84 -17.35 -17.88 -1.78
CA VAL A 84 -16.21 -17.57 -0.92
C VAL A 84 -16.62 -17.58 0.57
N TRP A 85 -15.86 -18.31 1.36
CA TRP A 85 -15.90 -18.24 2.81
C TRP A 85 -14.79 -17.28 3.28
N ILE A 86 -15.19 -16.11 3.81
CA ILE A 86 -14.26 -15.13 4.37
C ILE A 86 -14.21 -15.33 5.89
N GLU A 87 -12.98 -15.55 6.43
CA GLU A 87 -12.77 -15.82 7.85
C GLU A 87 -11.73 -14.87 8.45
N GLY A 88 -11.96 -14.46 9.71
CA GLY A 88 -11.07 -13.58 10.48
C GLY A 88 -11.76 -13.03 11.72
N LYS A 89 -10.99 -12.76 12.77
CA LYS A 89 -11.50 -12.28 14.07
C LYS A 89 -12.35 -10.99 13.95
N ASN A 90 -12.00 -10.13 13.01
CA ASN A 90 -12.61 -8.81 12.82
C ASN A 90 -13.42 -8.69 11.53
N LYS A 91 -13.92 -9.82 10.99
CA LYS A 91 -14.58 -9.83 9.68
C LYS A 91 -15.81 -8.90 9.61
N HIS A 92 -16.52 -8.70 10.72
CA HIS A 92 -17.71 -7.84 10.79
C HIS A 92 -17.44 -6.41 11.25
N SER A 93 -16.21 -6.04 11.57
CA SER A 93 -15.84 -4.68 12.00
C SER A 93 -15.63 -3.67 10.87
N GLY A 94 -15.79 -4.09 9.61
CA GLY A 94 -15.42 -3.31 8.44
C GLY A 94 -13.93 -3.38 8.06
N TYR A 95 -13.09 -4.03 8.87
CA TYR A 95 -11.67 -4.20 8.59
C TYR A 95 -11.42 -4.93 7.27
N LEU A 96 -12.24 -5.94 6.95
CA LEU A 96 -12.14 -6.72 5.71
C LEU A 96 -13.04 -6.22 4.58
N LYS A 97 -13.58 -5.00 4.65
CA LYS A 97 -14.52 -4.45 3.66
C LYS A 97 -14.03 -4.55 2.22
N HIS A 98 -12.73 -4.35 2.00
CA HIS A 98 -12.14 -4.43 0.65
C HIS A 98 -12.09 -5.87 0.12
N ILE A 99 -11.96 -6.86 0.99
CA ILE A 99 -11.98 -8.28 0.61
C ILE A 99 -13.40 -8.66 0.15
N PHE A 100 -14.42 -8.27 0.93
CA PHE A 100 -15.83 -8.45 0.53
C PHE A 100 -16.12 -7.78 -0.81
N ALA A 101 -15.71 -6.51 -0.98
CA ALA A 101 -15.91 -5.77 -2.22
C ALA A 101 -15.23 -6.40 -3.44
N VAL A 102 -14.02 -6.98 -3.27
CA VAL A 102 -13.32 -7.67 -4.36
C VAL A 102 -14.07 -8.93 -4.76
N PHE A 103 -14.47 -9.78 -3.81
CA PHE A 103 -15.19 -11.01 -4.13
C PHE A 103 -16.57 -10.76 -4.73
N ASP A 104 -17.30 -9.76 -4.25
CA ASP A 104 -18.55 -9.29 -4.85
C ASP A 104 -18.33 -8.85 -6.31
N ARG A 105 -17.32 -7.99 -6.55
CA ARG A 105 -16.98 -7.49 -7.88
C ARG A 105 -16.64 -8.58 -8.89
N ILE A 106 -16.02 -9.68 -8.45
CA ILE A 106 -15.66 -10.82 -9.31
C ILE A 106 -16.75 -11.91 -9.33
N GLY A 107 -17.94 -11.64 -8.75
CA GLY A 107 -19.12 -12.47 -8.89
C GLY A 107 -19.21 -13.65 -7.93
N TYR A 108 -18.52 -13.63 -6.79
CA TYR A 108 -18.66 -14.67 -5.77
C TYR A 108 -19.81 -14.39 -4.82
N ALA A 109 -20.56 -15.43 -4.49
CA ALA A 109 -21.47 -15.39 -3.34
C ALA A 109 -20.68 -15.50 -2.04
N ILE A 110 -21.12 -14.78 -0.99
CA ILE A 110 -20.53 -14.89 0.33
C ILE A 110 -21.19 -16.07 1.06
N GLY A 111 -20.38 -17.02 1.48
CA GLY A 111 -20.78 -18.17 2.29
C GLY A 111 -20.05 -18.23 3.62
N ASP A 112 -20.12 -19.39 4.24
CA ASP A 112 -19.52 -19.69 5.54
C ASP A 112 -18.86 -21.08 5.58
N ALA A 113 -18.48 -21.54 6.78
CA ALA A 113 -17.85 -22.82 7.00
C ALA A 113 -18.72 -24.05 6.63
N GLU A 114 -20.04 -23.89 6.61
CA GLU A 114 -21.00 -24.97 6.30
C GLU A 114 -21.44 -24.95 4.82
N SER A 115 -21.08 -23.90 4.09
CA SER A 115 -21.35 -23.77 2.67
C SER A 115 -20.46 -24.69 1.85
N ASP A 116 -20.90 -25.05 0.64
CA ASP A 116 -20.05 -25.70 -0.36
C ASP A 116 -19.17 -24.66 -1.06
N TRP A 117 -18.20 -24.15 -0.30
CA TRP A 117 -17.35 -23.04 -0.74
C TRP A 117 -16.29 -23.47 -1.76
N ASP A 118 -15.93 -22.56 -2.65
CA ASP A 118 -14.86 -22.74 -3.63
C ASP A 118 -13.54 -22.10 -3.15
N VAL A 119 -13.64 -21.03 -2.40
CA VAL A 119 -12.48 -20.28 -1.86
C VAL A 119 -12.67 -20.03 -0.36
N LEU A 120 -11.67 -20.40 0.44
CA LEU A 120 -11.50 -19.90 1.80
C LEU A 120 -10.48 -18.76 1.78
N TRP A 121 -10.92 -17.55 2.06
CA TRP A 121 -10.06 -16.43 2.34
C TRP A 121 -9.98 -16.20 3.84
N SER A 122 -8.87 -16.56 4.46
CA SER A 122 -8.63 -16.37 5.89
C SER A 122 -7.67 -15.22 6.13
N HIS A 123 -7.98 -14.35 7.09
CA HIS A 123 -7.08 -13.28 7.52
C HIS A 123 -5.91 -13.82 8.34
N GLU A 124 -6.19 -14.74 9.26
CA GLU A 124 -5.18 -15.44 10.05
C GLU A 124 -4.75 -16.74 9.38
N TYR A 125 -3.62 -17.31 9.82
CA TYR A 125 -3.13 -18.61 9.36
C TYR A 125 -4.11 -19.72 9.75
N PRO A 126 -4.78 -20.39 8.78
CA PRO A 126 -5.95 -21.21 9.10
C PRO A 126 -5.64 -22.67 9.47
N PHE A 127 -4.42 -23.17 9.24
CA PHE A 127 -4.12 -24.59 9.31
C PHE A 127 -4.09 -25.18 10.73
N GLU A 128 -4.14 -24.35 11.76
CA GLU A 128 -4.32 -24.78 13.14
C GLU A 128 -5.79 -24.66 13.56
N SER A 129 -6.36 -23.45 13.46
CA SER A 129 -7.72 -23.15 13.94
C SER A 129 -8.82 -23.82 13.11
N LEU A 130 -8.63 -23.98 11.80
CA LEU A 130 -9.59 -24.55 10.87
C LEU A 130 -9.17 -25.94 10.34
N SER A 131 -8.21 -26.60 11.02
CA SER A 131 -7.62 -27.86 10.54
C SER A 131 -8.67 -28.92 10.19
N LYS A 132 -9.71 -29.09 11.00
CA LYS A 132 -10.79 -30.08 10.77
C LYS A 132 -11.56 -29.78 9.48
N LYS A 133 -11.91 -28.52 9.21
CA LYS A 133 -12.63 -28.12 7.98
C LYS A 133 -11.73 -28.24 6.74
N ILE A 134 -10.50 -27.81 6.86
CA ILE A 134 -9.52 -27.87 5.76
C ILE A 134 -9.14 -29.31 5.43
N SER A 135 -9.09 -30.23 6.40
CA SER A 135 -8.77 -31.62 6.14
C SER A 135 -9.81 -32.33 5.28
N THR A 136 -11.04 -31.86 5.22
CA THR A 136 -12.14 -32.37 4.37
C THR A 136 -12.31 -31.57 3.07
N ALA A 137 -11.43 -30.60 2.80
CA ALA A 137 -11.52 -29.77 1.62
C ALA A 137 -11.41 -30.60 0.33
N LYS A 138 -12.26 -30.29 -0.62
CA LYS A 138 -12.31 -30.91 -1.95
C LYS A 138 -11.14 -30.43 -2.83
N PRO A 139 -10.73 -31.19 -3.86
CA PRO A 139 -9.58 -30.84 -4.71
C PRO A 139 -9.70 -29.47 -5.42
N HIS A 140 -10.90 -29.00 -5.73
CA HIS A 140 -11.13 -27.70 -6.38
C HIS A 140 -11.08 -26.54 -5.41
N GLN A 141 -11.29 -26.76 -4.11
CA GLN A 141 -11.32 -25.70 -3.10
C GLN A 141 -9.94 -25.10 -2.90
N LYS A 142 -9.87 -23.76 -2.85
CA LYS A 142 -8.66 -22.97 -2.74
C LYS A 142 -8.62 -22.24 -1.40
N ILE A 143 -7.40 -22.09 -0.86
CA ILE A 143 -7.14 -21.38 0.40
C ILE A 143 -6.07 -20.35 0.12
N ASN A 144 -6.24 -19.11 0.59
CA ASN A 144 -5.28 -18.02 0.39
C ASN A 144 -3.97 -18.17 1.18
N HIS A 145 -3.80 -19.23 1.93
CA HIS A 145 -2.58 -19.60 2.64
C HIS A 145 -2.09 -20.99 2.21
N PHE A 146 -0.85 -21.28 2.55
CA PHE A 146 -0.31 -22.63 2.40
C PHE A 146 0.47 -23.08 3.66
N PRO A 147 0.51 -24.40 3.96
CA PRO A 147 1.29 -24.93 5.06
C PRO A 147 2.77 -24.55 4.92
N GLY A 148 3.35 -23.96 5.96
CA GLY A 148 4.75 -23.52 5.94
C GLY A 148 4.97 -22.07 5.50
N SER A 149 3.94 -21.28 5.16
CA SER A 149 4.09 -19.84 4.83
C SER A 149 4.81 -19.05 5.93
N GLY A 150 4.78 -19.51 7.19
CA GLY A 150 5.51 -18.91 8.30
C GLY A 150 7.02 -18.76 8.10
N TYR A 151 7.63 -19.55 7.21
CA TYR A 151 9.06 -19.40 6.90
C TYR A 151 9.40 -18.10 6.16
N ILE A 152 8.42 -17.44 5.55
CA ILE A 152 8.56 -16.14 4.88
C ILE A 152 7.74 -15.03 5.54
N THR A 153 6.65 -15.34 6.26
CA THR A 153 5.82 -14.33 6.91
C THR A 153 6.26 -14.02 8.34
N ASN A 154 6.96 -14.95 9.02
CA ASN A 154 7.53 -14.68 10.33
C ASN A 154 8.80 -13.83 10.17
N LYS A 155 8.83 -12.66 10.81
CA LYS A 155 9.92 -11.68 10.69
C LYS A 155 11.28 -12.23 11.09
N VAL A 156 11.34 -13.13 12.10
CA VAL A 156 12.60 -13.73 12.54
C VAL A 156 13.17 -14.63 11.45
N TYR A 157 12.33 -15.52 10.89
CA TYR A 157 12.79 -16.43 9.84
C TYR A 157 13.17 -15.71 8.56
N LEU A 158 12.39 -14.70 8.17
CA LEU A 158 12.70 -13.90 6.98
C LEU A 158 13.99 -13.12 7.18
N ALA A 159 14.12 -12.37 8.27
CA ALA A 159 15.28 -11.51 8.53
C ALA A 159 16.60 -12.29 8.66
N THR A 160 16.54 -13.55 9.10
CA THR A 160 17.71 -14.43 9.24
C THR A 160 17.95 -15.35 8.03
N THR A 161 17.25 -15.12 6.91
CA THR A 161 17.54 -15.76 5.63
C THR A 161 18.90 -15.30 5.13
N ASN A 162 19.75 -16.22 4.73
CA ASN A 162 21.12 -15.88 4.30
C ASN A 162 21.11 -15.41 2.84
N THR A 163 21.07 -14.12 2.62
CA THR A 163 21.10 -13.48 1.30
C THR A 163 21.85 -12.15 1.40
N SER A 164 22.44 -11.69 0.30
CA SER A 164 23.10 -10.38 0.20
C SER A 164 22.13 -9.20 0.28
N PHE A 165 20.85 -9.42 0.00
CA PHE A 165 19.82 -8.38 -0.05
C PHE A 165 19.20 -8.07 1.33
N ILE A 166 19.26 -9.01 2.27
CA ILE A 166 18.70 -8.80 3.62
C ILE A 166 19.81 -8.35 4.56
N PRO A 167 19.63 -7.22 5.28
CA PRO A 167 20.62 -6.77 6.26
C PRO A 167 20.91 -7.84 7.29
N LYS A 168 22.19 -8.01 7.63
CA LYS A 168 22.66 -9.06 8.55
C LYS A 168 21.84 -9.10 9.84
N ALA A 169 21.34 -10.28 10.20
CA ALA A 169 20.52 -10.47 11.39
C ALA A 169 20.95 -11.73 12.16
N PHE A 170 20.60 -11.75 13.45
CA PHE A 170 20.90 -12.84 14.37
C PHE A 170 19.69 -13.11 15.28
N LYS A 171 19.33 -14.37 15.45
CA LYS A 171 18.27 -14.79 16.37
C LYS A 171 18.73 -14.65 17.82
N ILE A 172 17.90 -14.08 18.65
CA ILE A 172 18.19 -13.90 20.06
C ILE A 172 17.20 -14.76 20.88
N PRO A 173 17.72 -15.48 21.89
CA PRO A 173 19.10 -15.52 22.38
C PRO A 173 20.01 -16.55 21.67
N SER A 174 19.49 -17.40 20.80
CA SER A 174 20.18 -18.59 20.27
C SER A 174 21.50 -18.29 19.52
N GLU A 175 21.62 -17.12 18.89
CA GLU A 175 22.81 -16.71 18.14
C GLU A 175 23.59 -15.56 18.80
N THR A 176 23.37 -15.28 20.08
CA THR A 176 24.04 -14.20 20.83
C THR A 176 25.56 -14.29 20.73
N LYS A 177 26.15 -15.48 20.82
CA LYS A 177 27.63 -15.66 20.70
C LYS A 177 28.12 -15.24 19.31
N LYS A 178 27.40 -15.63 18.24
CA LYS A 178 27.74 -15.25 16.87
C LYS A 178 27.60 -13.74 16.66
N PHE A 179 26.53 -13.15 17.19
CA PHE A 179 26.27 -11.72 17.14
C PHE A 179 27.41 -10.94 17.80
N LEU A 180 27.80 -11.28 19.05
CA LEU A 180 28.88 -10.59 19.76
C LEU A 180 30.23 -10.75 19.06
N ALA A 181 30.52 -11.91 18.47
CA ALA A 181 31.72 -12.09 17.66
C ALA A 181 31.72 -11.20 16.39
N TYR A 182 30.55 -11.01 15.76
CA TYR A 182 30.39 -10.16 14.60
C TYR A 182 30.56 -8.68 14.95
N THR A 183 29.95 -8.22 16.04
CA THR A 183 30.03 -6.81 16.47
C THR A 183 31.44 -6.39 16.86
N LYS A 184 32.27 -7.30 17.44
CA LYS A 184 33.69 -7.03 17.68
C LYS A 184 34.46 -6.69 16.40
N LYS A 185 34.11 -7.30 15.28
CA LYS A 185 34.72 -7.03 13.96
C LYS A 185 34.13 -5.81 13.27
N HIS A 186 32.93 -5.36 13.70
CA HIS A 186 32.17 -4.27 13.10
C HIS A 186 31.62 -3.30 14.15
N PRO A 187 32.48 -2.61 14.92
CA PRO A 187 32.09 -1.84 16.12
C PRO A 187 31.19 -0.64 15.80
N ASN A 188 31.29 -0.08 14.61
CA ASN A 188 30.54 1.10 14.18
C ASN A 188 29.14 0.81 13.61
N LYS A 189 28.72 -0.46 13.55
CA LYS A 189 27.40 -0.82 13.05
C LYS A 189 26.32 -0.53 14.09
N MET A 190 25.22 0.07 13.63
CA MET A 190 24.01 0.22 14.44
C MET A 190 23.08 -0.96 14.27
N TRP A 191 22.29 -1.24 15.29
CA TRP A 191 21.43 -2.42 15.36
C TRP A 191 20.00 -2.04 15.69
N VAL A 192 19.07 -2.79 15.15
CA VAL A 192 17.65 -2.73 15.49
C VAL A 192 17.25 -4.05 16.10
N GLN A 193 16.71 -4.02 17.31
CA GLN A 193 16.09 -5.19 17.92
C GLN A 193 14.60 -5.21 17.61
N LYS A 194 14.13 -6.33 17.11
CA LYS A 194 12.75 -6.54 16.67
C LYS A 194 12.19 -7.85 17.25
N LYS A 195 10.87 -7.87 17.43
CA LYS A 195 10.11 -9.11 17.71
C LYS A 195 9.20 -9.41 16.52
N ASN A 196 8.59 -10.58 16.52
CA ASN A 196 7.59 -10.94 15.49
C ASN A 196 6.30 -10.09 15.58
N THR A 197 6.15 -9.29 16.64
CA THR A 197 5.05 -8.32 16.80
C THR A 197 5.27 -7.08 15.94
N HIS A 198 4.18 -6.37 15.58
CA HIS A 198 4.22 -5.23 14.66
C HIS A 198 4.71 -3.91 15.26
N ARG A 199 5.08 -3.85 16.55
CA ARG A 199 5.42 -2.59 17.25
C ARG A 199 6.73 -2.70 18.01
N GLY A 200 7.35 -1.55 18.35
CA GLY A 200 8.49 -1.47 19.26
C GLY A 200 9.87 -1.55 18.60
N VAL A 201 9.98 -1.11 17.34
CA VAL A 201 11.29 -0.98 16.66
C VAL A 201 12.05 0.17 17.28
N LYS A 202 13.27 -0.10 17.83
CA LYS A 202 14.17 0.92 18.36
C LYS A 202 15.59 0.65 17.89
N ILE A 203 16.26 1.71 17.46
CA ILE A 203 17.69 1.67 17.15
C ILE A 203 18.46 1.73 18.46
N LYS A 204 19.41 0.84 18.62
CA LYS A 204 20.20 0.69 19.84
C LYS A 204 21.66 0.42 19.52
N LYS A 205 22.54 0.87 20.42
CA LYS A 205 23.92 0.41 20.43
C LYS A 205 24.01 -1.02 20.93
N THR A 206 25.10 -1.72 20.61
CA THR A 206 25.27 -3.13 20.99
C THR A 206 25.08 -3.40 22.48
N ASN A 207 25.54 -2.49 23.34
CA ASN A 207 25.43 -2.61 24.81
C ASN A 207 24.02 -2.31 25.38
N GLU A 208 23.12 -1.78 24.57
CA GLU A 208 21.74 -1.45 24.96
C GLU A 208 20.73 -2.54 24.54
N LEU A 209 21.21 -3.57 23.85
CA LEU A 209 20.35 -4.65 23.32
C LEU A 209 20.03 -5.67 24.43
N ASP A 210 18.77 -6.12 24.45
CA ASP A 210 18.34 -7.22 25.32
C ASP A 210 18.63 -8.57 24.65
N LEU A 211 19.82 -9.09 24.87
CA LEU A 211 20.28 -10.36 24.29
C LEU A 211 19.66 -11.62 24.93
N GLY A 212 18.87 -11.45 25.99
CA GLY A 212 18.10 -12.53 26.63
C GLY A 212 16.68 -12.65 26.10
N SER A 213 16.19 -11.67 25.32
CA SER A 213 14.80 -11.60 24.86
C SER A 213 14.45 -12.72 23.89
N THR A 214 13.66 -13.69 24.36
CA THR A 214 13.19 -14.81 23.52
C THR A 214 12.26 -14.35 22.39
N GLY A 215 12.30 -15.04 21.24
CA GLY A 215 11.48 -14.72 20.07
C GLY A 215 11.82 -13.39 19.40
N SER A 216 13.00 -12.83 19.71
CA SER A 216 13.51 -11.60 19.10
C SER A 216 14.66 -11.89 18.14
N PHE A 217 15.03 -10.88 17.37
CA PHE A 217 16.23 -10.86 16.55
C PHE A 217 16.84 -9.47 16.55
N VAL A 218 18.14 -9.40 16.35
CA VAL A 218 18.86 -8.16 16.09
C VAL A 218 19.22 -8.11 14.62
N GLN A 219 19.03 -6.97 13.98
CA GLN A 219 19.32 -6.76 12.57
C GLN A 219 20.13 -5.49 12.38
N GLN A 220 21.12 -5.52 11.48
CA GLN A 220 21.89 -4.34 11.13
C GLN A 220 20.96 -3.23 10.63
N TYR A 221 21.13 -2.05 11.19
CA TYR A 221 20.44 -0.85 10.73
C TYR A 221 21.18 -0.25 9.52
N ILE A 222 20.41 0.17 8.51
CA ILE A 222 20.93 0.89 7.34
C ILE A 222 20.91 2.38 7.67
N ASP A 223 22.07 2.93 8.01
CA ASP A 223 22.23 4.29 8.52
C ASP A 223 22.34 5.37 7.43
N LYS A 224 22.54 4.94 6.17
CA LYS A 224 22.61 5.82 5.00
C LYS A 224 21.58 5.39 3.95
N PRO A 225 20.27 5.54 4.25
CA PRO A 225 19.23 5.21 3.30
C PRO A 225 19.19 6.24 2.16
N LEU A 226 18.69 5.82 1.00
CA LEU A 226 18.24 6.79 -0.01
C LEU A 226 17.09 7.61 0.57
N LEU A 227 17.15 8.92 0.40
CA LEU A 227 16.13 9.85 0.85
C LEU A 227 15.48 10.56 -0.34
N ILE A 228 14.18 10.80 -0.26
CA ILE A 228 13.45 11.68 -1.17
C ILE A 228 12.88 12.82 -0.33
N ASP A 229 13.13 14.06 -0.75
CA ASP A 229 12.77 15.28 0.00
C ASP A 229 13.18 15.22 1.48
N GLY A 230 14.38 14.67 1.75
CA GLY A 230 14.93 14.48 3.08
C GLY A 230 14.27 13.39 3.93
N ARG A 231 13.33 12.61 3.38
CA ARG A 231 12.56 11.58 4.09
C ARG A 231 13.02 10.18 3.73
N LYS A 232 13.09 9.34 4.73
CA LYS A 232 13.24 7.89 4.55
C LYS A 232 11.89 7.31 4.09
N PHE A 233 11.95 6.26 3.30
CA PHE A 233 10.76 5.60 2.76
C PHE A 233 10.94 4.08 2.72
N ASP A 234 9.85 3.39 2.49
CA ASP A 234 9.82 2.00 2.08
C ASP A 234 9.02 1.81 0.79
N ILE A 235 9.28 0.68 0.14
CA ILE A 235 8.58 0.25 -1.08
C ILE A 235 7.93 -1.09 -0.78
N GLY A 236 6.60 -1.13 -0.83
CA GLY A 236 5.82 -2.36 -0.76
C GLY A 236 5.61 -2.93 -2.15
N ILE A 237 6.12 -4.13 -2.40
CA ILE A 237 5.84 -4.90 -3.62
C ILE A 237 4.99 -6.12 -3.27
N TYR A 238 4.16 -6.55 -4.20
CA TYR A 238 3.25 -7.66 -4.00
C TYR A 238 3.75 -8.88 -4.75
N ALA A 239 3.96 -9.96 -4.00
CA ALA A 239 4.34 -11.26 -4.56
C ALA A 239 3.26 -12.29 -4.27
N VAL A 240 2.93 -13.14 -5.24
CA VAL A 240 1.94 -14.20 -5.14
C VAL A 240 2.60 -15.55 -5.39
N ILE A 241 2.47 -16.47 -4.45
CA ILE A 241 2.89 -17.86 -4.60
C ILE A 241 1.66 -18.68 -4.98
N THR A 242 1.61 -19.15 -6.22
CA THR A 242 0.46 -19.90 -6.74
C THR A 242 0.64 -21.41 -6.69
N SER A 243 1.88 -21.88 -6.55
CA SER A 243 2.22 -23.29 -6.39
C SER A 243 3.51 -23.44 -5.59
N ILE A 244 3.63 -24.51 -4.82
CA ILE A 244 4.84 -24.84 -4.05
C ILE A 244 5.61 -25.97 -4.75
N ASP A 245 4.91 -26.87 -5.39
CA ASP A 245 5.49 -28.03 -6.08
C ASP A 245 4.75 -28.23 -7.43
N PRO A 246 5.33 -27.80 -8.55
CA PRO A 246 6.55 -26.97 -8.67
C PRO A 246 6.35 -25.56 -8.12
N LEU A 247 7.43 -24.95 -7.60
CA LEU A 247 7.39 -23.60 -7.05
C LEU A 247 7.07 -22.57 -8.16
N ARG A 248 6.03 -21.77 -7.95
CA ARG A 248 5.63 -20.67 -8.85
C ARG A 248 5.37 -19.40 -8.07
N VAL A 249 6.17 -18.38 -8.34
CA VAL A 249 6.11 -17.08 -7.67
C VAL A 249 5.99 -15.99 -8.73
N TYR A 250 5.03 -15.10 -8.55
CA TYR A 250 4.79 -13.96 -9.43
C TYR A 250 4.92 -12.68 -8.62
N ILE A 251 5.37 -11.63 -9.27
CA ILE A 251 5.40 -10.26 -8.71
C ILE A 251 4.42 -9.42 -9.53
N VAL A 252 3.58 -8.64 -8.84
CA VAL A 252 2.76 -7.63 -9.49
C VAL A 252 3.69 -6.52 -9.97
N ASP A 253 3.79 -6.34 -11.28
CA ASP A 253 4.82 -5.48 -11.90
C ASP A 253 4.36 -4.04 -12.11
N ASP A 254 3.05 -3.80 -12.20
CA ASP A 254 2.51 -2.50 -12.56
C ASP A 254 2.37 -1.54 -11.38
N GLU A 255 2.32 -2.05 -10.15
CA GLU A 255 2.09 -1.25 -8.96
C GLU A 255 3.04 -1.59 -7.80
N ALA A 256 3.45 -0.55 -7.10
CA ALA A 256 4.18 -0.64 -5.84
C ALA A 256 3.66 0.43 -4.88
N LEU A 257 3.63 0.12 -3.59
CA LEU A 257 3.23 1.07 -2.55
C LEU A 257 4.47 1.81 -2.04
N TYR A 258 4.49 3.12 -2.18
CA TYR A 258 5.55 3.99 -1.64
C TYR A 258 5.04 4.73 -0.42
N ARG A 259 5.76 4.60 0.70
CA ARG A 259 5.38 5.21 1.95
C ARG A 259 6.57 5.98 2.53
N PHE A 260 6.37 7.25 2.85
CA PHE A 260 7.43 8.14 3.34
C PHE A 260 7.22 8.49 4.81
N CYS A 261 8.32 8.53 5.56
CA CYS A 261 8.28 8.97 6.96
C CYS A 261 7.72 10.39 7.08
N THR A 262 6.98 10.65 8.15
CA THR A 262 6.33 11.94 8.39
C THR A 262 7.32 13.05 8.76
N LYS A 263 8.54 12.70 9.19
CA LYS A 263 9.61 13.63 9.51
C LYS A 263 10.84 13.42 8.65
N ASN A 264 11.64 14.49 8.49
CA ASN A 264 12.95 14.41 7.85
C ASN A 264 13.89 13.52 8.61
N TYR A 265 14.69 12.73 7.88
CA TYR A 265 15.66 11.80 8.45
C TYR A 265 16.79 12.53 9.19
N HIS A 266 17.28 13.63 8.64
CA HIS A 266 18.33 14.44 9.26
C HIS A 266 17.77 15.70 9.95
N PRO A 267 18.36 16.15 11.05
CA PRO A 267 19.39 15.46 11.84
C PRO A 267 18.86 14.16 12.42
N PHE A 268 19.67 13.10 12.37
CA PHE A 268 19.26 11.78 12.84
C PHE A 268 19.04 11.76 14.36
N ASP A 269 17.90 11.17 14.77
CA ASP A 269 17.55 10.97 16.18
C ASP A 269 17.00 9.55 16.38
N PRO A 270 17.70 8.67 17.09
CA PRO A 270 17.26 7.29 17.32
C PRO A 270 16.02 7.18 18.23
N TYR A 271 15.65 8.24 18.93
CA TYR A 271 14.50 8.30 19.83
C TYR A 271 13.21 8.78 19.10
N ASP A 272 13.36 9.48 17.99
CA ASP A 272 12.22 9.91 17.15
C ASP A 272 11.98 8.92 16.00
N THR A 273 11.13 7.92 16.27
CA THR A 273 10.82 6.86 15.30
C THR A 273 10.18 7.38 14.02
N LYS A 274 9.49 8.51 14.05
CA LYS A 274 8.86 9.13 12.86
C LYS A 274 9.85 9.56 11.78
N LYS A 275 11.13 9.59 12.10
CA LYS A 275 12.22 9.88 11.15
C LYS A 275 12.68 8.66 10.35
N TYR A 276 12.47 7.44 10.89
CA TYR A 276 13.05 6.24 10.28
C TYR A 276 12.15 5.00 10.25
N VAL A 277 11.01 5.04 10.93
CA VAL A 277 9.96 4.00 10.83
C VAL A 277 8.80 4.57 10.06
N VAL A 278 8.41 3.88 9.00
CA VAL A 278 7.16 4.17 8.28
C VAL A 278 6.03 3.50 9.04
N ASP A 279 5.04 4.29 9.44
CA ASP A 279 3.86 3.85 10.19
C ASP A 279 2.58 4.15 9.40
N ASP A 280 1.41 3.94 10.00
CA ASP A 280 0.10 4.12 9.37
C ASP A 280 -0.18 5.59 8.93
N ASP A 281 0.48 6.56 9.58
CA ASP A 281 0.41 8.00 9.28
C ASP A 281 1.41 8.46 8.19
N TYR A 282 1.88 7.58 7.32
CA TYR A 282 2.88 7.88 6.29
C TYR A 282 2.43 8.97 5.30
N ILE A 283 3.41 9.64 4.68
CA ILE A 283 3.16 10.56 3.59
C ILE A 283 3.09 9.78 2.26
N PRO A 284 2.01 9.93 1.49
CA PRO A 284 1.86 9.28 0.18
C PRO A 284 2.61 10.02 -0.94
N VAL A 285 2.77 9.35 -2.09
CA VAL A 285 3.49 9.86 -3.27
C VAL A 285 3.01 11.26 -3.71
N TRP A 286 1.69 11.48 -3.73
CA TRP A 286 1.09 12.74 -4.18
C TRP A 286 1.26 13.92 -3.22
N GLN A 287 1.87 13.70 -2.07
CA GLN A 287 2.25 14.76 -1.11
C GLN A 287 3.77 14.98 -1.05
N MET A 288 4.54 14.28 -1.90
CA MET A 288 5.99 14.42 -1.96
C MET A 288 6.38 15.44 -3.04
N PRO A 289 6.96 16.61 -2.68
CA PRO A 289 7.21 17.71 -3.63
C PRO A 289 7.98 17.28 -4.89
N SER A 290 9.03 16.50 -4.74
CA SER A 290 9.83 16.03 -5.89
C SER A 290 9.13 14.99 -6.77
N LEU A 291 8.03 14.37 -6.29
CA LEU A 291 7.29 13.35 -7.01
C LEU A 291 6.00 13.87 -7.64
N MET A 292 5.43 14.95 -7.09
CA MET A 292 4.17 15.54 -7.58
C MET A 292 4.22 15.87 -9.07
N LYS A 293 5.34 16.41 -9.57
CA LYS A 293 5.55 16.69 -10.99
C LYS A 293 5.26 15.49 -11.88
N TYR A 294 5.69 14.30 -11.48
CA TYR A 294 5.51 13.09 -12.28
C TYR A 294 4.11 12.50 -12.07
N TYR A 295 3.65 12.43 -10.84
CA TYR A 295 2.37 11.81 -10.49
C TYR A 295 1.19 12.69 -10.87
N THR A 296 1.18 13.97 -10.41
CA THR A 296 0.02 14.86 -10.57
C THR A 296 0.00 15.54 -11.92
N ASP A 297 1.16 16.07 -12.38
CA ASP A 297 1.19 16.90 -13.59
C ASP A 297 1.29 16.05 -14.85
N LEU A 298 2.03 14.94 -14.81
CA LEU A 298 2.23 14.04 -15.95
C LEU A 298 1.34 12.79 -15.92
N GLY A 299 0.61 12.54 -14.82
CA GLY A 299 -0.33 11.43 -14.71
C GLY A 299 0.32 10.03 -14.69
N TYR A 300 1.59 9.93 -14.29
CA TYR A 300 2.28 8.64 -14.22
C TYR A 300 1.76 7.77 -13.08
N SER A 301 1.82 6.45 -13.26
CA SER A 301 1.60 5.48 -12.18
C SER A 301 2.62 5.67 -11.05
N PHE A 302 2.40 5.06 -9.89
CA PHE A 302 3.35 5.13 -8.78
C PHE A 302 4.74 4.62 -9.18
N LYS A 303 4.80 3.49 -9.88
CA LYS A 303 6.05 2.89 -10.34
C LYS A 303 6.78 3.78 -11.35
N GLU A 304 6.08 4.31 -12.35
CA GLU A 304 6.65 5.23 -13.33
C GLU A 304 7.13 6.52 -12.68
N THR A 305 6.33 7.11 -11.79
CA THR A 305 6.69 8.31 -11.02
C THR A 305 8.03 8.11 -10.31
N PHE A 306 8.18 7.01 -9.60
CA PHE A 306 9.39 6.71 -8.86
C PHE A 306 10.58 6.44 -9.81
N SER A 307 10.35 5.67 -10.87
CA SER A 307 11.37 5.35 -11.87
C SER A 307 11.89 6.61 -12.58
N MET A 308 10.99 7.52 -12.97
CA MET A 308 11.35 8.79 -13.60
C MET A 308 12.10 9.73 -12.65
N TYR A 309 11.70 9.75 -11.38
CA TYR A 309 12.44 10.48 -10.36
C TYR A 309 13.87 9.95 -10.23
N LEU A 310 14.06 8.63 -10.06
CA LEU A 310 15.40 8.03 -9.95
C LEU A 310 16.25 8.31 -11.17
N LYS A 311 15.68 8.16 -12.38
CA LYS A 311 16.34 8.48 -13.65
C LYS A 311 16.79 9.94 -13.69
N SER A 312 15.96 10.89 -13.22
CA SER A 312 16.31 12.31 -13.14
C SER A 312 17.47 12.61 -12.19
N LYS A 313 17.74 11.70 -11.24
CA LYS A 313 18.87 11.76 -10.29
C LYS A 313 20.09 10.96 -10.76
N GLY A 314 20.06 10.39 -11.96
CA GLY A 314 21.12 9.54 -12.47
C GLY A 314 21.25 8.19 -11.76
N LEU A 315 20.19 7.74 -11.08
CA LEU A 315 20.15 6.47 -10.38
C LEU A 315 19.59 5.36 -11.30
N ASP A 316 20.18 4.18 -11.19
CA ASP A 316 19.79 3.02 -11.99
C ASP A 316 18.54 2.35 -11.39
N TYR A 317 17.38 2.78 -11.87
CA TYR A 317 16.10 2.25 -11.41
C TYR A 317 15.81 0.85 -11.97
N GLU A 318 16.34 0.49 -13.14
CA GLU A 318 16.16 -0.84 -13.72
C GLU A 318 16.88 -1.88 -12.88
N LYS A 319 18.14 -1.61 -12.54
CA LYS A 319 18.88 -2.46 -11.61
C LYS A 319 18.16 -2.62 -10.27
N MET A 320 17.59 -1.55 -9.72
CA MET A 320 16.84 -1.60 -8.47
C MET A 320 15.65 -2.58 -8.59
N TRP A 321 14.86 -2.50 -9.67
CA TRP A 321 13.75 -3.43 -9.89
C TRP A 321 14.22 -4.86 -10.10
N MET A 322 15.32 -5.07 -10.78
CA MET A 322 15.95 -6.39 -10.92
C MET A 322 16.38 -6.95 -9.56
N ASP A 323 17.06 -6.15 -8.74
CA ASP A 323 17.50 -6.56 -7.39
C ASP A 323 16.30 -6.92 -6.49
N MET A 324 15.18 -6.21 -6.59
CA MET A 324 13.94 -6.56 -5.88
C MET A 324 13.37 -7.90 -6.32
N ARG A 325 13.30 -8.17 -7.62
CA ARG A 325 12.85 -9.46 -8.18
C ARG A 325 13.77 -10.59 -7.74
N GLU A 326 15.07 -10.38 -7.82
CA GLU A 326 16.07 -11.35 -7.38
C GLU A 326 15.97 -11.64 -5.88
N THR A 327 15.68 -10.61 -5.06
CA THR A 327 15.44 -10.77 -3.62
C THR A 327 14.28 -11.72 -3.36
N VAL A 328 13.13 -11.50 -4.02
CA VAL A 328 11.94 -12.35 -3.88
C VAL A 328 12.22 -13.78 -4.32
N ALA A 329 12.85 -13.94 -5.50
CA ALA A 329 13.21 -15.24 -6.04
C ALA A 329 14.17 -16.00 -5.12
N THR A 330 15.23 -15.34 -4.65
CA THR A 330 16.22 -15.93 -3.76
C THR A 330 15.60 -16.40 -2.45
N VAL A 331 14.74 -15.57 -1.84
CA VAL A 331 14.05 -15.95 -0.60
C VAL A 331 13.12 -17.13 -0.84
N ALA A 332 12.33 -17.14 -1.91
CA ALA A 332 11.41 -18.21 -2.23
C ALA A 332 12.13 -19.53 -2.45
N VAL A 333 13.19 -19.56 -3.27
CA VAL A 333 14.01 -20.74 -3.55
C VAL A 333 14.67 -21.28 -2.28
N GLN A 334 15.24 -20.41 -1.44
CA GLN A 334 15.86 -20.88 -0.18
C GLN A 334 14.85 -21.47 0.81
N LYS A 335 13.58 -21.12 0.71
CA LYS A 335 12.52 -21.64 1.58
C LYS A 335 11.72 -22.78 0.96
N GLU A 336 11.87 -23.08 -0.32
CA GLU A 336 11.13 -24.11 -1.05
C GLU A 336 11.17 -25.46 -0.34
N HIS A 337 12.35 -25.91 0.06
CA HIS A 337 12.52 -27.15 0.81
C HIS A 337 11.68 -27.19 2.09
N ASN A 338 11.61 -26.09 2.83
CA ASN A 338 10.80 -25.98 4.03
C ASN A 338 9.31 -26.08 3.70
N PHE A 339 8.86 -25.42 2.63
CA PHE A 339 7.47 -25.46 2.18
C PHE A 339 7.07 -26.89 1.80
N ILE A 340 7.88 -27.57 0.97
CA ILE A 340 7.63 -28.94 0.51
C ILE A 340 7.55 -29.89 1.70
N ASN A 341 8.46 -29.78 2.67
CA ASN A 341 8.48 -30.65 3.83
C ASN A 341 7.24 -30.51 4.71
N ILE A 342 6.79 -29.27 4.94
CA ILE A 342 5.56 -29.02 5.70
C ILE A 342 4.34 -29.49 4.92
N LEU A 343 4.28 -29.20 3.61
CA LEU A 343 3.19 -29.64 2.75
C LEU A 343 3.06 -31.18 2.73
N LYS A 344 4.17 -31.92 2.63
CA LYS A 344 4.18 -33.39 2.70
C LYS A 344 3.64 -33.89 4.03
N LYS A 345 4.09 -33.34 5.16
CA LYS A 345 3.57 -33.67 6.48
C LYS A 345 2.07 -33.39 6.58
N TYR A 346 1.61 -32.27 6.06
CA TYR A 346 0.21 -31.92 6.06
C TYR A 346 -0.65 -32.85 5.18
N ARG A 347 -0.14 -33.30 4.02
CA ARG A 347 -0.81 -34.27 3.14
C ARG A 347 -0.83 -35.69 3.73
N SER A 348 0.22 -36.11 4.42
CA SER A 348 0.29 -37.44 5.04
C SER A 348 -0.58 -37.55 6.29
N SER A 349 -1.04 -36.45 6.85
CA SER A 349 -1.97 -36.45 8.00
C SER A 349 -3.45 -36.37 7.59
N ARG A 350 -3.73 -36.42 6.28
CA ARG A 350 -5.09 -36.57 5.72
C ARG A 350 -5.41 -38.03 5.39
#